data_a1683c0a07db7ab9b9a7cbb12cffa585
#
_entry.id   a1683c0a07db7ab9b9a7cbb12cffa585
#
_cell.length_a   1.000
_cell.length_b   1.000
_cell.length_c   1.000
_cell.angle_alpha   90.00
_cell.angle_beta   90.00
_cell.angle_gamma   90.00
#
_symmetry.space_group_name_H-M   'P 1'
#
loop_
_entity.id
_entity.type
_entity.pdbx_description
1 polymer ?
#
loop_
_entity_poly.entity_id
_entity_poly.type
_entity_poly.pdbx_seq_one_letter_code
_entity_poly.pdbx_strand_id
1 'polypeptide(L)'
;MYLSKRTYVKRWDHQKPESRHEVIVNRGGKPRGDIDSSRISEVIEEVMYWRKANAIHSWFVQNVQDGVDDCKEYWVGEEKLQELIDLCSKVVETKDTTLLPPQTGFFFGSQEADDWYFIDLADTVKNLTKELELCRNTKSSGDFYYQASW
;
A
#
# COMPACT_ATOMS: atom_id res chain seq x y z
N MET A 1 -7.47 -5.34 4.51
CA MET A 1 -7.17 -4.49 3.34
C MET A 1 -5.67 -4.25 3.33
N TYR A 2 -5.06 -4.33 2.18
CA TYR A 2 -3.61 -4.30 2.04
C TYR A 2 -3.23 -3.34 0.93
N LEU A 3 -2.14 -2.62 1.12
CA LEU A 3 -1.40 -1.96 0.04
C LEU A 3 -0.04 -2.63 -0.05
N SER A 4 0.27 -3.20 -1.19
CA SER A 4 1.56 -3.78 -1.48
C SER A 4 2.32 -2.95 -2.51
N LYS A 5 3.65 -2.98 -2.40
CA LYS A 5 4.55 -2.46 -3.43
C LYS A 5 5.27 -3.64 -4.07
N ARG A 6 5.31 -3.66 -5.41
CA ARG A 6 6.04 -4.65 -6.19
C ARG A 6 7.26 -4.00 -6.82
N THR A 7 8.41 -4.60 -6.57
CA THR A 7 9.66 -4.19 -7.20
C THR A 7 10.13 -5.30 -8.11
N TYR A 8 10.26 -5.00 -9.40
CA TYR A 8 10.76 -5.95 -10.38
C TYR A 8 12.27 -6.09 -10.27
N VAL A 9 12.74 -7.29 -9.97
CA VAL A 9 14.16 -7.59 -9.69
C VAL A 9 14.77 -8.65 -10.61
N LYS A 10 14.02 -9.11 -11.62
CA LYS A 10 14.49 -10.12 -12.56
C LYS A 10 15.75 -9.67 -13.26
N ARG A 11 16.71 -10.58 -13.36
CA ARG A 11 17.98 -10.35 -14.09
C ARG A 11 17.83 -10.76 -15.53
N TRP A 12 18.43 -9.95 -16.40
CA TRP A 12 18.52 -10.24 -17.82
C TRP A 12 19.99 -10.23 -18.26
N ASP A 13 20.36 -11.10 -19.17
CA ASP A 13 21.76 -11.23 -19.65
C ASP A 13 22.31 -9.96 -20.29
N HIS A 14 21.45 -9.17 -20.92
CA HIS A 14 21.81 -7.89 -21.55
C HIS A 14 21.95 -6.71 -20.58
N GLN A 15 21.54 -6.87 -19.33
CA GLN A 15 21.70 -5.79 -18.31
C GLN A 15 23.17 -5.64 -17.92
N LYS A 16 23.59 -4.39 -17.75
CA LYS A 16 24.91 -4.09 -17.21
C LYS A 16 25.00 -4.59 -15.75
N PRO A 17 26.17 -5.09 -15.32
CA PRO A 17 26.35 -5.60 -13.95
C PRO A 17 25.88 -4.64 -12.85
N GLU A 18 26.17 -3.35 -13.00
CA GLU A 18 25.81 -2.30 -12.05
C GLU A 18 24.30 -2.01 -11.94
N SER A 19 23.50 -2.48 -12.90
CA SER A 19 22.04 -2.32 -12.92
C SER A 19 21.28 -3.59 -12.52
N ARG A 20 22.00 -4.66 -12.16
CA ARG A 20 21.39 -5.93 -11.77
C ARG A 20 21.07 -5.95 -10.28
N HIS A 21 19.85 -6.34 -9.94
CA HIS A 21 19.48 -6.60 -8.56
C HIS A 21 20.13 -7.89 -8.06
N GLU A 22 20.53 -7.90 -6.80
CA GLU A 22 20.90 -9.10 -6.08
C GLU A 22 19.92 -9.33 -4.93
N VAL A 23 19.22 -10.46 -4.98
CA VAL A 23 18.25 -10.86 -3.94
C VAL A 23 18.84 -12.03 -3.17
N ILE A 24 18.94 -11.88 -1.85
CA ILE A 24 19.43 -12.91 -0.95
C ILE A 24 18.30 -13.32 -0.01
N VAL A 25 17.98 -14.62 0.01
CA VAL A 25 16.95 -15.16 0.90
C VAL A 25 17.59 -15.97 2.00
N ASN A 26 17.41 -15.53 3.25
CA ASN A 26 17.89 -16.21 4.44
C ASN A 26 16.73 -16.63 5.35
N ARG A 27 16.93 -17.72 6.10
CA ARG A 27 16.06 -18.12 7.20
C ARG A 27 16.90 -18.41 8.43
N GLY A 28 16.64 -17.70 9.54
CA GLY A 28 17.43 -17.86 10.77
C GLY A 28 18.93 -17.57 10.57
N GLY A 29 19.25 -16.56 9.73
CA GLY A 29 20.62 -16.17 9.41
C GLY A 29 21.37 -17.09 8.43
N LYS A 30 20.71 -18.15 7.90
CA LYS A 30 21.31 -19.10 6.96
C LYS A 30 20.67 -18.96 5.58
N PRO A 31 21.44 -19.05 4.48
CA PRO A 31 20.90 -19.03 3.14
C PRO A 31 19.88 -20.15 2.89
N ARG A 32 18.80 -19.82 2.18
CA ARG A 32 17.79 -20.79 1.72
C ARG A 32 18.27 -21.44 0.43
N GLY A 33 18.86 -22.63 0.55
CA GLY A 33 19.34 -23.40 -0.61
C GLY A 33 18.25 -24.00 -1.52
N ASP A 34 17.01 -23.99 -1.05
CA ASP A 34 15.82 -24.43 -1.79
C ASP A 34 15.19 -23.30 -2.63
N ILE A 35 15.67 -22.05 -2.47
CA ILE A 35 15.24 -20.89 -3.25
C ILE A 35 16.37 -20.44 -4.15
N ASP A 36 16.18 -20.60 -5.46
CA ASP A 36 17.11 -20.09 -6.46
C ASP A 36 16.83 -18.58 -6.68
N SER A 37 17.68 -17.75 -6.12
CA SER A 37 17.52 -16.29 -6.19
C SER A 37 17.57 -15.74 -7.62
N SER A 38 18.17 -16.47 -8.57
CA SER A 38 18.17 -16.07 -9.98
C SER A 38 16.79 -16.15 -10.64
N ARG A 39 15.88 -16.89 -10.03
CA ARG A 39 14.49 -17.05 -10.49
C ARG A 39 13.53 -16.05 -9.87
N ILE A 40 13.98 -15.27 -8.89
CA ILE A 40 13.13 -14.25 -8.28
C ILE A 40 12.92 -13.13 -9.29
N SER A 41 11.70 -12.90 -9.66
CA SER A 41 11.31 -11.86 -10.62
C SER A 41 10.82 -10.59 -9.94
N GLU A 42 10.18 -10.74 -8.77
CA GLU A 42 9.59 -9.63 -8.03
C GLU A 42 9.82 -9.80 -6.54
N VAL A 43 9.95 -8.67 -5.87
CA VAL A 43 9.84 -8.55 -4.40
C VAL A 43 8.56 -7.81 -4.10
N ILE A 44 7.73 -8.38 -3.24
CA ILE A 44 6.46 -7.79 -2.81
C ILE A 44 6.61 -7.39 -1.35
N GLU A 45 6.36 -6.11 -1.07
CA GLU A 45 6.41 -5.53 0.27
C GLU A 45 5.00 -5.13 0.68
N GLU A 46 4.54 -5.54 1.87
CA GLU A 46 3.32 -5.00 2.47
C GLU A 46 3.63 -3.62 3.03
N VAL A 47 3.17 -2.58 2.35
CA VAL A 47 3.41 -1.17 2.71
C VAL A 47 2.47 -0.73 3.80
N MET A 48 1.21 -1.15 3.70
CA MET A 48 0.17 -0.79 4.66
C MET A 48 -0.85 -1.91 4.80
N TYR A 49 -1.26 -2.15 6.04
CA TYR A 49 -2.37 -3.00 6.38
C TYR A 49 -3.41 -2.22 7.18
N TRP A 50 -4.65 -2.25 6.74
CA TRP A 50 -5.78 -1.67 7.47
C TRP A 50 -6.72 -2.77 7.92
N ARG A 51 -7.13 -2.68 9.17
CA ARG A 51 -8.14 -3.57 9.73
C ARG A 51 -9.43 -2.79 9.94
N LYS A 52 -10.44 -3.07 9.12
CA LYS A 52 -11.77 -2.46 9.25
C LYS A 52 -11.82 -0.93 9.04
N ALA A 53 -10.87 -0.34 8.36
CA ALA A 53 -10.87 1.09 8.01
C ALA A 53 -11.78 1.33 6.80
N ASN A 54 -13.09 1.25 7.02
CA ASN A 54 -14.10 1.28 5.95
C ASN A 54 -14.14 2.59 5.16
N ALA A 55 -13.81 3.72 5.76
CA ALA A 55 -13.73 5.00 5.06
C ALA A 55 -12.60 4.99 4.02
N ILE A 56 -11.43 4.48 4.40
CA ILE A 56 -10.28 4.31 3.49
C ILE A 56 -10.62 3.31 2.40
N HIS A 57 -11.27 2.19 2.74
CA HIS A 57 -11.73 1.22 1.76
C HIS A 57 -12.69 1.84 0.73
N SER A 58 -13.70 2.56 1.21
CA SER A 58 -14.64 3.26 0.33
C SER A 58 -13.94 4.24 -0.60
N TRP A 59 -12.91 4.93 -0.10
CA TRP A 59 -12.11 5.82 -0.93
C TRP A 59 -11.41 5.06 -2.07
N PHE A 60 -10.79 3.90 -1.79
CA PHE A 60 -10.18 3.07 -2.83
C PHE A 60 -11.20 2.56 -3.83
N VAL A 61 -12.36 2.09 -3.37
CA VAL A 61 -13.45 1.64 -4.24
C VAL A 61 -13.85 2.75 -5.23
N GLN A 62 -14.01 3.98 -4.76
CA GLN A 62 -14.47 5.09 -5.60
C GLN A 62 -13.37 5.67 -6.50
N ASN A 63 -12.11 5.69 -6.07
CA ASN A 63 -11.04 6.43 -6.74
C ASN A 63 -10.04 5.54 -7.49
N VAL A 64 -10.07 4.22 -7.25
CA VAL A 64 -9.12 3.25 -7.81
C VAL A 64 -9.82 2.07 -8.48
N GLN A 65 -10.97 1.64 -7.94
CA GLN A 65 -11.68 0.43 -8.39
C GLN A 65 -12.90 0.74 -9.27
N ASP A 66 -13.06 1.98 -9.75
CA ASP A 66 -14.21 2.42 -10.57
C ASP A 66 -15.59 2.09 -9.94
N GLY A 67 -15.66 2.11 -8.60
CA GLY A 67 -16.87 1.80 -7.85
C GLY A 67 -17.17 0.30 -7.71
N VAL A 68 -16.29 -0.57 -8.17
CA VAL A 68 -16.46 -2.03 -8.07
C VAL A 68 -15.78 -2.55 -6.80
N ASP A 69 -16.59 -2.96 -5.84
CA ASP A 69 -16.10 -3.54 -4.59
C ASP A 69 -15.99 -5.07 -4.73
N ASP A 70 -14.79 -5.53 -5.08
CA ASP A 70 -14.45 -6.94 -5.19
C ASP A 70 -13.11 -7.25 -4.49
N CYS A 71 -12.72 -8.52 -4.43
CA CYS A 71 -11.50 -8.95 -3.76
C CYS A 71 -10.27 -8.94 -4.69
N LYS A 72 -10.33 -8.29 -5.85
CA LYS A 72 -9.21 -8.24 -6.78
C LYS A 72 -8.18 -7.20 -6.37
N GLU A 73 -6.99 -7.38 -6.91
CA GLU A 73 -5.94 -6.37 -6.83
C GLU A 73 -6.15 -5.29 -7.88
N TYR A 74 -5.92 -4.04 -7.46
CA TYR A 74 -5.99 -2.87 -8.32
C TYR A 74 -4.71 -2.07 -8.20
N TRP A 75 -4.16 -1.72 -9.35
CA TRP A 75 -3.00 -0.84 -9.41
C TRP A 75 -3.33 0.57 -8.92
N VAL A 76 -2.40 1.16 -8.16
CA VAL A 76 -2.57 2.49 -7.55
C VAL A 76 -1.38 3.36 -7.92
N GLY A 77 -1.62 4.45 -8.63
CA GLY A 77 -0.58 5.45 -8.92
C GLY A 77 -0.15 6.22 -7.68
N GLU A 78 1.11 6.70 -7.67
CA GLU A 78 1.64 7.53 -6.58
C GLU A 78 0.81 8.79 -6.36
N GLU A 79 0.25 9.38 -7.43
CA GLU A 79 -0.63 10.55 -7.34
C GLU A 79 -1.89 10.23 -6.53
N LYS A 80 -2.47 9.04 -6.72
CA LYS A 80 -3.63 8.60 -5.95
C LYS A 80 -3.30 8.38 -4.47
N LEU A 81 -2.13 7.84 -4.18
CA LEU A 81 -1.68 7.73 -2.80
C LEU A 81 -1.46 9.12 -2.17
N GLN A 82 -0.92 10.08 -2.93
CA GLN A 82 -0.78 11.45 -2.45
C GLN A 82 -2.14 12.11 -2.19
N GLU A 83 -3.13 11.93 -3.08
CA GLU A 83 -4.51 12.41 -2.87
C GLU A 83 -5.11 11.86 -1.57
N LEU A 84 -4.89 10.56 -1.28
CA LEU A 84 -5.35 9.94 -0.04
C LEU A 84 -4.65 10.53 1.20
N ILE A 85 -3.32 10.74 1.12
CA ILE A 85 -2.53 11.36 2.20
C ILE A 85 -3.09 12.75 2.51
N ASP A 86 -3.27 13.58 1.48
CA ASP A 86 -3.73 14.97 1.64
C ASP A 86 -5.14 15.02 2.23
N LEU A 87 -6.02 14.13 1.79
CA LEU A 87 -7.38 14.00 2.31
C LEU A 87 -7.38 13.57 3.78
N CYS A 88 -6.65 12.51 4.12
CA CYS A 88 -6.53 12.02 5.49
C CYS A 88 -5.92 13.08 6.42
N SER A 89 -4.86 13.78 5.98
CA SER A 89 -4.25 14.88 6.74
C SER A 89 -5.27 15.96 7.05
N LYS A 90 -6.03 16.39 6.05
CA LYS A 90 -7.04 17.41 6.20
C LYS A 90 -8.12 17.01 7.21
N VAL A 91 -8.60 15.77 7.15
CA VAL A 91 -9.58 15.26 8.11
C VAL A 91 -9.02 15.21 9.53
N VAL A 92 -7.78 14.76 9.70
CA VAL A 92 -7.11 14.71 11.01
C VAL A 92 -6.96 16.10 11.62
N GLU A 93 -6.58 17.10 10.80
CA GLU A 93 -6.35 18.49 11.22
C GLU A 93 -7.65 19.21 11.56
N THR A 94 -8.62 19.12 10.67
CA THR A 94 -9.87 19.90 10.79
C THR A 94 -10.95 19.20 11.60
N LYS A 95 -10.85 17.91 11.81
CA LYS A 95 -11.88 17.03 12.37
C LYS A 95 -13.18 17.00 11.55
N ASP A 96 -13.12 17.46 10.30
CA ASP A 96 -14.26 17.45 9.39
C ASP A 96 -14.38 16.06 8.72
N THR A 97 -15.18 15.21 9.34
CA THR A 97 -15.44 13.84 8.87
C THR A 97 -16.33 13.79 7.62
N THR A 98 -16.92 14.91 7.20
CA THR A 98 -17.69 14.97 5.95
C THR A 98 -16.84 14.80 4.72
N LEU A 99 -15.53 15.10 4.82
CA LEU A 99 -14.57 14.96 3.73
C LEU A 99 -14.24 13.48 3.41
N LEU A 100 -14.24 12.62 4.43
CA LEU A 100 -14.03 11.18 4.30
C LEU A 100 -14.95 10.46 5.27
N PRO A 101 -16.26 10.38 4.98
CA PRO A 101 -17.26 9.93 5.95
C PRO A 101 -17.03 8.44 6.29
N PRO A 102 -17.19 8.08 7.58
CA PRO A 102 -17.27 6.68 7.97
C PRO A 102 -18.35 5.94 7.18
N GLN A 103 -18.04 4.76 6.70
CA GLN A 103 -18.95 3.97 5.87
C GLN A 103 -19.53 2.81 6.68
N THR A 104 -20.78 2.47 6.37
CA THR A 104 -21.40 1.26 6.89
C THR A 104 -20.92 0.04 6.10
N GLY A 105 -20.58 -1.03 6.77
CA GLY A 105 -20.26 -2.30 6.10
C GLY A 105 -20.61 -3.47 6.98
N PHE A 106 -21.12 -4.55 6.39
CA PHE A 106 -21.56 -5.72 7.15
C PHE A 106 -20.43 -6.37 7.98
N PHE A 107 -19.18 -6.22 7.51
CA PHE A 107 -17.98 -6.75 8.18
C PHE A 107 -17.08 -5.67 8.78
N PHE A 108 -17.43 -4.41 8.67
CA PHE A 108 -16.56 -3.30 9.00
C PHE A 108 -17.10 -2.50 10.19
N GLY A 109 -16.21 -2.09 11.03
CA GLY A 109 -16.26 -1.33 12.27
C GLY A 109 -17.37 -0.34 12.55
N SER A 110 -17.11 0.60 13.43
CA SER A 110 -18.03 1.65 13.84
C SER A 110 -18.45 2.54 12.66
N GLN A 111 -19.73 2.94 12.65
CA GLN A 111 -20.25 3.98 11.74
C GLN A 111 -19.90 5.39 12.26
N GLU A 112 -19.31 5.48 13.43
CA GLU A 112 -18.94 6.73 14.06
C GLU A 112 -17.47 7.01 13.83
N ALA A 113 -17.12 8.28 13.72
CA ALA A 113 -15.75 8.74 13.72
C ALA A 113 -15.21 8.70 15.15
N ASP A 114 -14.90 7.49 15.61
CA ASP A 114 -14.30 7.24 16.91
C ASP A 114 -12.77 7.48 16.88
N ASP A 115 -12.12 7.26 18.02
CA ASP A 115 -10.66 7.42 18.12
C ASP A 115 -9.90 6.52 17.13
N TRP A 116 -10.41 5.31 16.85
CA TRP A 116 -9.80 4.37 15.90
C TRP A 116 -9.85 4.88 14.47
N TYR A 117 -10.95 5.54 14.10
CA TYR A 117 -11.04 6.19 12.78
C TYR A 117 -9.90 7.21 12.58
N PHE A 118 -9.67 8.10 13.55
CA PHE A 118 -8.60 9.09 13.44
C PHE A 118 -7.20 8.49 13.53
N ILE A 119 -7.02 7.41 14.28
CA ILE A 119 -5.76 6.65 14.34
C ILE A 119 -5.46 6.04 12.97
N ASP A 120 -6.43 5.38 12.34
CA ASP A 120 -6.27 4.79 11.01
C ASP A 120 -5.88 5.84 9.96
N LEU A 121 -6.49 7.03 10.00
CA LEU A 121 -6.13 8.12 9.10
C LEU A 121 -4.72 8.65 9.36
N ALA A 122 -4.36 8.87 10.62
CA ALA A 122 -3.02 9.36 10.99
C ALA A 122 -1.92 8.35 10.63
N ASP A 123 -2.15 7.06 10.86
CA ASP A 123 -1.23 6.00 10.47
C ASP A 123 -1.11 5.87 8.94
N THR A 124 -2.21 6.09 8.21
CA THR A 124 -2.20 6.14 6.75
C THR A 124 -1.31 7.28 6.25
N VAL A 125 -1.50 8.49 6.76
CA VAL A 125 -0.65 9.65 6.42
C VAL A 125 0.81 9.35 6.69
N LYS A 126 1.14 8.89 7.90
CA LYS A 126 2.52 8.62 8.33
C LYS A 126 3.21 7.59 7.44
N ASN A 127 2.56 6.45 7.21
CA ASN A 127 3.19 5.32 6.51
C ASN A 127 3.29 5.58 5.00
N LEU A 128 2.25 6.12 4.38
CA LEU A 128 2.28 6.40 2.94
C LEU A 128 3.20 7.56 2.59
N THR A 129 3.27 8.62 3.43
CA THR A 129 4.24 9.71 3.23
C THR A 129 5.66 9.18 3.25
N LYS A 130 6.01 8.38 4.26
CA LYS A 130 7.33 7.74 4.36
C LYS A 130 7.66 6.91 3.13
N GLU A 131 6.70 6.13 2.63
CA GLU A 131 6.91 5.27 1.47
C GLU A 131 7.12 6.07 0.18
N LEU A 132 6.28 7.09 -0.07
CA LEU A 132 6.45 7.95 -1.25
C LEU A 132 7.77 8.75 -1.20
N GLU A 133 8.19 9.21 -0.03
CA GLU A 133 9.50 9.86 0.14
C GLU A 133 10.65 8.89 -0.17
N LEU A 134 10.55 7.63 0.28
CA LEU A 134 11.54 6.60 -0.02
C LEU A 134 11.64 6.35 -1.53
N CYS A 135 10.50 6.21 -2.22
CA CYS A 135 10.46 6.03 -3.66
C CYS A 135 11.11 7.21 -4.40
N ARG A 136 10.79 8.44 -4.03
CA ARG A 136 11.38 9.66 -4.61
C ARG A 136 12.89 9.75 -4.40
N ASN A 137 13.36 9.47 -3.18
CA ASN A 137 14.77 9.57 -2.82
C ASN A 137 15.62 8.49 -3.48
N THR A 138 15.08 7.30 -3.67
CA THR A 138 15.80 6.18 -4.30
C THR A 138 15.63 6.13 -5.81
N LYS A 139 14.79 7.00 -6.39
CA LYS A 139 14.36 6.95 -7.80
C LYS A 139 13.85 5.56 -8.18
N SER A 140 13.30 4.86 -7.20
CA SER A 140 12.70 3.54 -7.37
C SER A 140 11.21 3.75 -7.56
N SER A 141 10.72 3.57 -8.77
CA SER A 141 9.28 3.45 -9.01
C SER A 141 8.88 2.04 -8.64
N GLY A 142 8.18 1.87 -7.54
CA GLY A 142 7.47 0.64 -7.24
C GLY A 142 6.05 0.71 -7.78
N ASP A 143 5.52 -0.39 -8.27
CA ASP A 143 4.11 -0.50 -8.58
C ASP A 143 3.32 -0.81 -7.31
N PHE A 144 2.37 0.05 -6.96
CA PHE A 144 1.50 -0.15 -5.81
C PHE A 144 0.22 -0.86 -6.21
N TYR A 145 -0.25 -1.75 -5.34
CA TYR A 145 -1.49 -2.51 -5.53
C TYR A 145 -2.29 -2.53 -4.24
N TYR A 146 -3.55 -2.14 -4.35
CA TYR A 146 -4.52 -2.24 -3.28
C TYR A 146 -5.36 -3.52 -3.45
N GLN A 147 -5.61 -4.21 -2.33
CA GLN A 147 -6.51 -5.35 -2.28
C GLN A 147 -7.28 -5.36 -0.96
N ALA A 148 -8.58 -5.59 -1.03
CA ALA A 148 -9.41 -5.94 0.11
C ALA A 148 -9.81 -7.42 0.02
N SER A 149 -9.85 -8.10 1.17
CA SER A 149 -10.41 -9.44 1.29
C SER A 149 -11.27 -9.50 2.55
N TRP A 150 -12.48 -9.96 2.42
CA TRP A 150 -13.46 -10.18 3.49
C TRP A 150 -14.17 -11.49 3.31
#